data_3b8b42c7c5c3e18750615f11ddd9b4b9
#
_entry.id   3b8b42c7c5c3e18750615f11ddd9b4b9
#
_cell.length_a   1.000
_cell.length_b   1.000
_cell.length_c   1.000
_cell.angle_alpha   90.00
_cell.angle_beta   90.00
_cell.angle_gamma   90.00
#
_symmetry.space_group_name_H-M   'P 1'
#
loop_
_entity.id
_entity.type
_entity.pdbx_description
1 polymer ?
#
loop_
_entity_poly.entity_id
_entity_poly.type
_entity_poly.pdbx_seq_one_letter_code
_entity_poly.pdbx_strand_id
1 'polypeptide(L)'
;MFEGNVQVTGDIVLSNADCAEDFDIFEADTIEPGTVMIFGKGDSLQQSQYAYDKRVVGVISGAGNYKPGIILDKQQSQMNRKPVALMGKVYCKVDANYASIEVGDLLTTSDTPGHAMKANDPLKSFGTVIGKAMKPIKKGQGLIPILVALQ
;
A
#
# COMPACT_ATOMS: atom_id res chain seq x y z
N MET A 1 19.66 -17.75 10.67
CA MET A 1 19.93 -16.35 10.28
C MET A 1 21.23 -16.29 9.48
N PHE A 2 21.26 -15.57 8.40
CA PHE A 2 22.47 -15.32 7.63
C PHE A 2 23.04 -13.96 7.98
N GLU A 3 24.35 -13.89 8.21
CA GLU A 3 25.07 -12.64 8.35
C GLU A 3 25.98 -12.46 7.13
N GLY A 4 25.97 -11.26 6.54
CA GLY A 4 26.75 -10.94 5.35
C GLY A 4 25.91 -11.02 4.08
N ASN A 5 26.55 -11.33 2.97
CA ASN A 5 25.93 -11.31 1.65
C ASN A 5 25.42 -12.69 1.23
N VAL A 6 24.31 -12.69 0.51
CA VAL A 6 23.79 -13.86 -0.21
C VAL A 6 23.95 -13.60 -1.71
N GLN A 7 24.65 -14.50 -2.41
CA GLN A 7 24.79 -14.44 -3.86
C GLN A 7 24.04 -15.62 -4.49
N VAL A 8 23.16 -15.31 -5.43
CA VAL A 8 22.37 -16.31 -6.16
C VAL A 8 22.75 -16.21 -7.64
N THR A 9 23.11 -17.34 -8.25
CA THR A 9 23.50 -17.39 -9.67
C THR A 9 22.36 -17.79 -10.60
N GLY A 10 21.20 -18.14 -10.06
CA GLY A 10 19.97 -18.43 -10.79
C GLY A 10 18.84 -17.50 -10.35
N ASP A 11 17.61 -17.97 -10.55
CA ASP A 11 16.42 -17.22 -10.16
C ASP A 11 16.11 -17.37 -8.66
N ILE A 12 15.49 -16.34 -8.09
CA ILE A 12 14.89 -16.40 -6.76
C ILE A 12 13.38 -16.52 -6.95
N VAL A 13 12.80 -17.62 -6.44
CA VAL A 13 11.35 -17.85 -6.50
C VAL A 13 10.77 -17.65 -5.11
N LEU A 14 9.91 -16.66 -4.96
CA LEU A 14 9.19 -16.37 -3.72
C LEU A 14 7.72 -16.74 -3.90
N SER A 15 7.13 -17.40 -2.92
CA SER A 15 5.75 -17.88 -2.98
C SER A 15 4.71 -16.87 -2.49
N ASN A 16 5.14 -15.77 -1.90
CA ASN A 16 4.27 -14.68 -1.41
C ASN A 16 4.27 -13.50 -2.38
N ALA A 17 3.34 -12.58 -2.16
CA ALA A 17 3.14 -11.39 -2.99
C ALA A 17 3.93 -10.20 -2.47
N ASP A 18 3.93 -9.12 -3.19
CA ASP A 18 4.50 -7.79 -2.99
C ASP A 18 5.96 -7.71 -2.49
N CYS A 19 6.57 -6.59 -2.84
CA CYS A 19 7.82 -6.12 -2.28
C CYS A 19 7.49 -5.00 -1.29
N ALA A 20 7.80 -5.24 -0.03
CA ALA A 20 7.53 -4.31 1.06
C ALA A 20 8.82 -3.80 1.68
N GLU A 21 8.72 -2.67 2.35
CA GLU A 21 9.77 -2.11 3.20
C GLU A 21 9.16 -1.74 4.54
N ASP A 22 9.86 -2.03 5.62
CA ASP A 22 9.41 -1.63 6.96
C ASP A 22 9.64 -0.13 7.17
N PHE A 23 8.63 0.53 7.69
CA PHE A 23 8.66 1.93 8.05
C PHE A 23 8.16 2.11 9.48
N ASP A 24 8.64 3.17 10.13
CA ASP A 24 8.05 3.65 11.39
C ASP A 24 6.66 4.18 11.09
N ILE A 25 5.68 3.77 11.88
CA ILE A 25 4.27 4.10 11.69
C ILE A 25 3.77 4.92 12.87
N PHE A 26 3.24 6.10 12.59
CA PHE A 26 2.57 6.92 13.58
C PHE A 26 1.25 6.26 14.01
N GLU A 27 1.04 6.14 15.32
CA GLU A 27 -0.12 5.43 15.89
C GLU A 27 -0.26 3.99 15.35
N ALA A 28 0.84 3.26 15.30
CA ALA A 28 0.91 1.92 14.70
C ALA A 28 -0.17 0.95 15.19
N ASP A 29 -0.57 1.03 16.47
CA ASP A 29 -1.57 0.14 17.05
C ASP A 29 -2.95 0.28 16.42
N THR A 30 -3.26 1.43 15.79
CA THR A 30 -4.54 1.70 15.14
C THR A 30 -4.52 1.45 13.64
N ILE A 31 -3.35 1.11 13.07
CA ILE A 31 -3.16 0.97 11.63
C ILE A 31 -3.22 -0.51 11.25
N GLU A 32 -4.22 -0.87 10.46
CA GLU A 32 -4.46 -2.23 9.99
C GLU A 32 -3.81 -2.50 8.63
N PRO A 33 -3.51 -3.78 8.29
CA PRO A 33 -3.16 -4.15 6.92
C PRO A 33 -4.23 -3.68 5.92
N GLY A 34 -3.78 -3.23 4.77
CA GLY A 34 -4.65 -2.65 3.73
C GLY A 34 -4.79 -1.14 3.79
N THR A 35 -4.28 -0.50 4.82
CA THR A 35 -4.37 0.96 5.00
C THR A 35 -3.40 1.68 4.05
N VAL A 36 -3.90 2.70 3.37
CA VAL A 36 -3.10 3.59 2.51
C VAL A 36 -2.30 4.56 3.37
N MET A 37 -1.01 4.64 3.12
CA MET A 37 -0.06 5.40 3.92
C MET A 37 0.56 6.55 3.15
N ILE A 38 0.81 7.65 3.86
CA ILE A 38 1.48 8.85 3.35
C ILE A 38 2.68 9.20 4.23
N PHE A 39 3.61 9.97 3.68
CA PHE A 39 4.67 10.59 4.49
C PHE A 39 4.06 11.49 5.57
N GLY A 40 4.43 11.24 6.81
CA GLY A 40 4.03 12.05 7.96
C GLY A 40 5.12 13.00 8.43
N LYS A 41 5.09 13.33 9.71
CA LYS A 41 6.12 14.14 10.33
C LYS A 41 7.33 13.29 10.70
N GLY A 42 8.53 13.85 10.55
CA GLY A 42 9.78 13.13 10.80
C GLY A 42 9.93 11.98 9.82
N ASP A 43 10.42 10.85 10.30
CA ASP A 43 10.67 9.66 9.48
C ASP A 43 9.51 8.66 9.52
N SER A 44 8.38 9.02 10.14
CA SER A 44 7.23 8.12 10.24
C SER A 44 6.22 8.32 9.13
N LEU A 45 5.49 7.26 8.82
CA LEU A 45 4.32 7.30 7.94
C LEU A 45 3.04 7.41 8.76
N GLN A 46 2.01 7.99 8.16
CA GLN A 46 0.67 8.05 8.75
C GLN A 46 -0.37 7.63 7.71
N GLN A 47 -1.58 7.28 8.16
CA GLN A 47 -2.64 6.95 7.23
C GLN A 47 -3.04 8.16 6.40
N SER A 48 -3.44 7.92 5.16
CA SER A 48 -3.93 8.96 4.27
C SER A 48 -5.22 9.59 4.81
N GLN A 49 -5.42 10.88 4.53
CA GLN A 49 -6.58 11.64 5.02
C GLN A 49 -7.23 12.53 3.95
N TYR A 50 -6.53 12.79 2.85
CA TYR A 50 -6.99 13.72 1.82
C TYR A 50 -6.93 13.09 0.43
N ALA A 51 -7.87 13.50 -0.42
CA ALA A 51 -7.89 13.08 -1.81
C ALA A 51 -6.69 13.64 -2.58
N TYR A 52 -6.16 12.81 -3.48
CA TYR A 52 -5.05 13.17 -4.38
C TYR A 52 -3.80 13.69 -3.64
N ASP A 53 -3.41 12.99 -2.59
CA ASP A 53 -2.26 13.39 -1.77
C ASP A 53 -0.96 12.88 -2.40
N LYS A 54 -0.11 13.83 -2.82
CA LYS A 54 1.19 13.52 -3.43
C LYS A 54 2.17 12.84 -2.47
N ARG A 55 1.89 12.86 -1.15
CA ARG A 55 2.73 12.21 -0.15
C ARG A 55 2.50 10.70 -0.05
N VAL A 56 1.65 10.13 -0.90
CA VAL A 56 1.33 8.70 -0.85
C VAL A 56 2.60 7.84 -1.04
N VAL A 57 2.74 6.82 -0.21
CA VAL A 57 3.90 5.91 -0.18
C VAL A 57 3.52 4.52 -0.65
N GLY A 58 2.40 3.98 -0.17
CA GLY A 58 1.98 2.62 -0.45
C GLY A 58 0.87 2.17 0.48
N VAL A 59 0.77 0.87 0.66
CA VAL A 59 -0.31 0.23 1.42
C VAL A 59 0.31 -0.73 2.45
N ILE A 60 -0.18 -0.71 3.68
CA ILE A 60 0.26 -1.68 4.70
C ILE A 60 0.01 -3.10 4.18
N SER A 61 1.08 -3.87 4.06
CA SER A 61 1.05 -5.24 3.56
C SER A 61 0.49 -6.21 4.59
N GLY A 62 -0.09 -7.31 4.12
CA GLY A 62 -0.49 -8.44 4.95
C GLY A 62 -1.98 -8.71 5.05
N ALA A 63 -2.83 -7.89 4.43
CA ALA A 63 -4.27 -8.14 4.39
C ALA A 63 -4.63 -9.29 3.44
N GLY A 64 -5.68 -10.02 3.77
CA GLY A 64 -6.18 -11.11 2.93
C GLY A 64 -5.15 -12.22 2.70
N ASN A 65 -5.17 -12.78 1.49
CA ASN A 65 -4.28 -13.88 1.10
C ASN A 65 -2.89 -13.43 0.62
N TYR A 66 -2.70 -12.13 0.41
CA TYR A 66 -1.43 -11.59 -0.05
C TYR A 66 -0.55 -11.18 1.13
N LYS A 67 0.49 -11.95 1.38
CA LYS A 67 1.51 -11.65 2.37
C LYS A 67 2.75 -11.13 1.67
N PRO A 68 3.60 -10.32 2.34
CA PRO A 68 4.80 -9.83 1.69
C PRO A 68 5.72 -10.97 1.25
N GLY A 69 6.23 -10.88 0.02
CA GLY A 69 7.22 -11.83 -0.52
C GLY A 69 8.61 -11.51 -0.04
N ILE A 70 8.94 -10.22 0.03
CA ILE A 70 10.21 -9.72 0.55
C ILE A 70 9.95 -8.48 1.41
N ILE A 71 10.70 -8.35 2.50
CA ILE A 71 10.63 -7.18 3.38
C ILE A 71 12.03 -6.59 3.51
N LEU A 72 12.17 -5.34 3.10
CA LEU A 72 13.40 -4.57 3.24
C LEU A 72 13.40 -3.79 4.55
N ASP A 73 14.60 -3.44 5.04
CA ASP A 73 14.82 -2.64 6.24
C ASP A 73 14.12 -3.19 7.49
N LYS A 74 14.06 -4.51 7.61
CA LYS A 74 13.46 -5.16 8.79
C LYS A 74 14.43 -5.14 9.96
N GLN A 75 14.03 -4.50 11.06
CA GLN A 75 14.81 -4.37 12.29
C GLN A 75 14.17 -5.16 13.42
N GLN A 76 14.99 -5.86 14.22
CA GLN A 76 14.49 -6.84 15.19
C GLN A 76 13.81 -6.25 16.44
N SER A 77 14.01 -4.97 16.78
CA SER A 77 13.62 -4.42 18.08
C SER A 77 12.66 -3.24 18.03
N GLN A 78 12.01 -2.99 16.89
CA GLN A 78 11.16 -1.80 16.76
C GLN A 78 9.68 -2.18 16.68
N MET A 79 8.96 -1.87 17.75
CA MET A 79 7.55 -2.25 17.91
C MET A 79 6.58 -1.46 17.03
N ASN A 80 7.00 -0.30 16.50
CA ASN A 80 6.14 0.60 15.73
C ASN A 80 6.36 0.51 14.21
N ARG A 81 7.09 -0.49 13.77
CA ARG A 81 7.38 -0.67 12.34
C ARG A 81 6.41 -1.67 11.71
N LYS A 82 5.98 -1.37 10.49
CA LYS A 82 5.12 -2.24 9.70
C LYS A 82 5.58 -2.29 8.25
N PRO A 83 5.37 -3.43 7.55
CA PRO A 83 5.70 -3.54 6.14
C PRO A 83 4.70 -2.77 5.28
N VAL A 84 5.22 -1.90 4.44
CA VAL A 84 4.46 -1.14 3.46
C VAL A 84 4.76 -1.68 2.07
N ALA A 85 3.73 -2.16 1.37
CA ALA A 85 3.87 -2.63 0.00
C ALA A 85 4.18 -1.45 -0.92
N LEU A 86 5.33 -1.51 -1.61
CA LEU A 86 5.79 -0.49 -2.55
C LEU A 86 5.57 -0.93 -4.00
N MET A 87 5.45 -2.24 -4.25
CA MET A 87 5.25 -2.81 -5.57
C MET A 87 4.64 -4.20 -5.45
N GLY A 88 3.75 -4.55 -6.37
CA GLY A 88 3.15 -5.87 -6.46
C GLY A 88 1.73 -5.93 -5.93
N LYS A 89 1.24 -7.15 -5.71
CA LYS A 89 -0.15 -7.40 -5.31
C LYS A 89 -0.32 -7.21 -3.81
N VAL A 90 -1.33 -6.44 -3.42
CA VAL A 90 -1.70 -6.21 -2.02
C VAL A 90 -3.21 -5.97 -1.93
N TYR A 91 -3.82 -6.33 -0.81
CA TYR A 91 -5.18 -5.90 -0.52
C TYR A 91 -5.18 -4.49 0.04
N CYS A 92 -6.07 -3.65 -0.48
CA CYS A 92 -6.16 -2.23 -0.15
C CYS A 92 -7.58 -1.87 0.26
N LYS A 93 -7.71 -1.10 1.32
CA LYS A 93 -8.98 -0.46 1.70
C LYS A 93 -9.34 0.57 0.65
N VAL A 94 -10.57 0.51 0.15
CA VAL A 94 -11.09 1.43 -0.85
C VAL A 94 -12.46 1.96 -0.44
N ASP A 95 -12.80 3.13 -0.95
CA ASP A 95 -14.12 3.73 -0.79
C ASP A 95 -14.71 4.04 -2.16
N ALA A 96 -15.63 3.19 -2.59
CA ALA A 96 -16.33 3.32 -3.88
C ALA A 96 -17.55 4.25 -3.82
N ASN A 97 -17.82 4.90 -2.68
CA ASN A 97 -18.88 5.91 -2.60
C ASN A 97 -18.51 7.18 -3.38
N TYR A 98 -17.23 7.45 -3.58
CA TYR A 98 -16.78 8.56 -4.44
C TYR A 98 -17.02 8.27 -5.92
N ALA A 99 -16.76 7.04 -6.34
CA ALA A 99 -17.02 6.51 -7.69
C ALA A 99 -16.87 4.99 -7.68
N SER A 100 -17.67 4.29 -8.48
CA SER A 100 -17.52 2.85 -8.69
C SER A 100 -16.13 2.54 -9.25
N ILE A 101 -15.53 1.47 -8.75
CA ILE A 101 -14.20 1.00 -9.17
C ILE A 101 -14.37 -0.23 -10.05
N GLU A 102 -13.77 -0.20 -11.23
CA GLU A 102 -13.69 -1.31 -12.16
C GLU A 102 -12.27 -1.86 -12.22
N VAL A 103 -12.12 -3.08 -12.72
CA VAL A 103 -10.81 -3.70 -12.96
C VAL A 103 -9.98 -2.80 -13.89
N GLY A 104 -8.75 -2.51 -13.49
CA GLY A 104 -7.84 -1.64 -14.25
C GLY A 104 -7.92 -0.17 -13.92
N ASP A 105 -8.90 0.27 -13.13
CA ASP A 105 -8.99 1.67 -12.72
C ASP A 105 -7.77 2.08 -11.89
N LEU A 106 -7.25 3.27 -12.15
CA LEU A 106 -6.23 3.90 -11.32
C LEU A 106 -6.84 4.33 -10.00
N LEU A 107 -6.08 4.15 -8.93
CA LEU A 107 -6.47 4.46 -7.57
C LEU A 107 -5.56 5.54 -6.98
N THR A 108 -6.14 6.42 -6.19
CA THR A 108 -5.44 7.48 -5.45
C THR A 108 -5.95 7.53 -4.00
N THR A 109 -5.36 8.38 -3.19
CA THR A 109 -5.86 8.62 -1.82
C THR A 109 -7.23 9.30 -1.85
N SER A 110 -8.01 9.10 -0.79
CA SER A 110 -9.33 9.72 -0.63
C SER A 110 -9.43 10.51 0.66
N ASP A 111 -10.53 11.23 0.84
CA ASP A 111 -10.84 11.91 2.11
C ASP A 111 -11.25 10.93 3.20
N THR A 112 -11.58 9.67 2.85
CA THR A 112 -11.80 8.63 3.83
C THR A 112 -10.47 8.13 4.37
N PRO A 113 -10.19 8.28 5.68
CA PRO A 113 -8.89 7.93 6.23
C PRO A 113 -8.45 6.50 5.88
N GLY A 114 -7.25 6.37 5.36
CA GLY A 114 -6.64 5.08 5.04
C GLY A 114 -7.24 4.33 3.84
N HIS A 115 -8.17 4.93 3.12
CA HIS A 115 -8.86 4.31 1.98
C HIS A 115 -8.46 4.98 0.66
N ALA A 116 -8.27 4.18 -0.36
CA ALA A 116 -8.12 4.66 -1.74
C ALA A 116 -9.49 4.87 -2.39
N MET A 117 -9.50 5.64 -3.46
CA MET A 117 -10.64 5.83 -4.34
C MET A 117 -10.20 5.81 -5.80
N LYS A 118 -11.15 5.71 -6.73
CA LYS A 118 -10.87 5.84 -8.14
C LYS A 118 -10.29 7.23 -8.45
N ALA A 119 -9.21 7.28 -9.21
CA ALA A 119 -8.57 8.51 -9.66
C ALA A 119 -9.32 9.04 -10.89
N ASN A 120 -10.39 9.78 -10.67
CA ASN A 120 -11.26 10.31 -11.74
C ASN A 120 -10.74 11.60 -12.37
N ASP A 121 -9.87 12.34 -11.68
CA ASP A 121 -9.37 13.64 -12.16
C ASP A 121 -7.95 13.46 -12.69
N PRO A 122 -7.74 13.42 -14.01
CA PRO A 122 -6.41 13.23 -14.59
C PRO A 122 -5.39 14.30 -14.19
N LEU A 123 -5.84 15.54 -14.02
CA LEU A 123 -4.94 16.63 -13.66
C LEU A 123 -4.44 16.52 -12.22
N LYS A 124 -5.26 16.00 -11.32
CA LYS A 124 -4.89 15.80 -9.92
C LYS A 124 -4.16 14.47 -9.68
N SER A 125 -4.26 13.53 -10.61
CA SER A 125 -3.75 12.18 -10.45
C SER A 125 -2.24 12.09 -10.58
N PHE A 126 -1.61 13.01 -11.31
CA PHE A 126 -0.17 12.96 -11.54
C PHE A 126 0.60 13.02 -10.20
N GLY A 127 1.39 11.98 -9.94
CA GLY A 127 2.16 11.87 -8.69
C GLY A 127 1.36 11.42 -7.46
N THR A 128 0.08 11.06 -7.62
CA THR A 128 -0.78 10.64 -6.50
C THR A 128 -1.40 9.26 -6.68
N VAL A 129 -1.06 8.57 -7.77
CA VAL A 129 -1.58 7.24 -8.07
C VAL A 129 -0.86 6.18 -7.26
N ILE A 130 -1.64 5.30 -6.62
CA ILE A 130 -1.15 4.17 -5.82
C ILE A 130 -0.90 2.96 -6.73
N GLY A 131 -1.81 2.71 -7.67
CA GLY A 131 -1.78 1.55 -8.54
C GLY A 131 -3.11 1.31 -9.22
N LYS A 132 -3.37 0.05 -9.59
CA LYS A 132 -4.58 -0.34 -10.33
C LYS A 132 -5.41 -1.36 -9.57
N ALA A 133 -6.74 -1.21 -9.65
CA ALA A 133 -7.67 -2.19 -9.10
C ALA A 133 -7.60 -3.50 -9.89
N MET A 134 -7.52 -4.62 -9.19
CA MET A 134 -7.55 -5.96 -9.78
C MET A 134 -8.94 -6.59 -9.73
N LYS A 135 -9.82 -6.07 -8.86
CA LYS A 135 -11.23 -6.48 -8.76
C LYS A 135 -12.12 -5.27 -8.62
N PRO A 136 -13.39 -5.37 -9.06
CA PRO A 136 -14.32 -4.25 -8.99
C PRO A 136 -14.97 -4.16 -7.62
N ILE A 137 -15.46 -2.96 -7.30
CA ILE A 137 -16.40 -2.69 -6.22
C ILE A 137 -17.29 -1.53 -6.65
N LYS A 138 -18.61 -1.73 -6.62
CA LYS A 138 -19.55 -0.74 -7.16
C LYS A 138 -19.84 0.40 -6.20
N LYS A 139 -19.93 0.12 -4.90
CA LYS A 139 -20.34 1.07 -3.89
C LYS A 139 -19.86 0.65 -2.51
N GLY A 140 -19.73 1.62 -1.62
CA GLY A 140 -19.35 1.39 -0.24
C GLY A 140 -17.85 1.25 -0.04
N GLN A 141 -17.48 1.04 1.21
CA GLN A 141 -16.10 0.75 1.60
C GLN A 141 -15.85 -0.76 1.53
N GLY A 142 -14.65 -1.14 1.14
CA GLY A 142 -14.29 -2.54 1.06
C GLY A 142 -12.78 -2.74 1.01
N LEU A 143 -12.39 -4.00 0.93
CA LEU A 143 -11.00 -4.42 0.81
C LEU A 143 -10.87 -5.19 -0.51
N ILE A 144 -10.11 -4.66 -1.45
CA ILE A 144 -9.91 -5.28 -2.77
C ILE A 144 -8.44 -5.50 -3.08
N PRO A 145 -8.10 -6.51 -3.89
CA PRO A 145 -6.72 -6.67 -4.36
C PRO A 145 -6.40 -5.59 -5.40
N ILE A 146 -5.22 -5.01 -5.26
CA ILE A 146 -4.68 -4.02 -6.19
C ILE A 146 -3.26 -4.39 -6.59
N LEU A 147 -2.81 -3.86 -7.71
CA LEU A 147 -1.41 -3.90 -8.10
C LEU A 147 -0.79 -2.54 -7.78
N VAL A 148 0.08 -2.50 -6.77
CA VAL A 148 0.78 -1.27 -6.39
C VAL A 148 1.82 -0.94 -7.44
N ALA A 149 1.77 0.28 -7.94
CA ALA A 149 2.76 0.88 -8.83
C ALA A 149 2.57 2.39 -8.77
N LEU A 150 3.34 3.07 -7.95
CA LEU A 150 3.21 4.52 -7.75
C LEU A 150 3.47 5.29 -9.05
N GLN A 151 2.62 6.25 -9.33
CA GLN A 151 2.73 7.10 -10.51
C GLN A 151 2.36 8.55 -10.21
#